data_3ba1ddbbbecfcffe193da5752109d3b3
#
_entry.id   3ba1ddbbbecfcffe193da5752109d3b3
#
_cell.length_a   1.000
_cell.length_b   1.000
_cell.length_c   1.000
_cell.angle_alpha   90.00
_cell.angle_beta   90.00
_cell.angle_gamma   90.00
#
_symmetry.space_group_name_H-M   'P 1'
#
loop_
_entity.id
_entity.type
_entity.pdbx_description
1 polymer ?
#
loop_
_entity_poly.entity_id
_entity_poly.type
_entity_poly.pdbx_seq_one_letter_code
_entity_poly.pdbx_strand_id
1 'polypeptide(L)'
;MRVPNRRRIVVRVVTAFLFFWPVGATVWAIDVRPTPDQIQAALDRGKDAAEQRRPPDALYERFGATDELHPSGFLVTKMASLSVMATHMALRGLEPSEADVTQVLEGNTMLISTVIFGDAPNFAIDSYMVMDQGGKMVKPVTVRFDGQANRSAAWPESPRFKAKVLASFNYADFDPLAKTTITVFPAAGGEATFTLNFSEIH
;
A
#
# COMPACT_ATOMS: atom_id res chain seq x y z
N MET A 1 -83.73 -10.59 -30.30
CA MET A 1 -82.45 -11.34 -30.49
C MET A 1 -81.34 -10.31 -30.34
N ARG A 2 -80.60 -10.29 -29.13
CA ARG A 2 -79.56 -9.33 -28.85
C ARG A 2 -78.22 -10.07 -28.93
N VAL A 3 -77.28 -9.62 -29.75
CA VAL A 3 -75.92 -10.12 -29.92
C VAL A 3 -75.00 -9.43 -28.90
N PRO A 4 -74.23 -10.13 -28.11
CA PRO A 4 -73.32 -9.54 -27.12
C PRO A 4 -72.00 -9.10 -27.78
N ASN A 5 -71.64 -7.87 -27.53
CA ASN A 5 -70.43 -7.17 -27.98
C ASN A 5 -69.21 -7.68 -27.20
N ARG A 6 -68.28 -8.40 -27.83
CA ARG A 6 -67.02 -8.88 -27.24
C ARG A 6 -65.99 -7.74 -27.29
N ARG A 7 -65.72 -7.13 -26.12
CA ARG A 7 -64.59 -6.21 -25.93
C ARG A 7 -63.27 -7.04 -25.92
N ARG A 8 -62.40 -6.76 -26.90
CA ARG A 8 -61.03 -7.29 -26.91
C ARG A 8 -60.18 -6.46 -25.94
N ILE A 9 -59.67 -7.12 -24.89
CA ILE A 9 -58.68 -6.56 -23.98
C ILE A 9 -57.30 -6.74 -24.64
N VAL A 10 -56.68 -5.64 -25.03
CA VAL A 10 -55.29 -5.61 -25.52
C VAL A 10 -54.38 -5.47 -24.29
N VAL A 11 -53.73 -6.57 -23.89
CA VAL A 11 -52.71 -6.55 -22.86
C VAL A 11 -51.40 -6.06 -23.50
N ARG A 12 -50.98 -4.84 -23.17
CA ARG A 12 -49.65 -4.34 -23.50
C ARG A 12 -48.66 -4.85 -22.49
N VAL A 13 -47.82 -5.83 -22.91
CA VAL A 13 -46.67 -6.28 -22.16
C VAL A 13 -45.58 -5.23 -22.30
N VAL A 14 -45.34 -4.47 -21.22
CA VAL A 14 -44.19 -3.55 -21.14
C VAL A 14 -42.98 -4.38 -20.66
N THR A 15 -42.13 -4.75 -21.61
CA THR A 15 -40.83 -5.40 -21.28
C THR A 15 -39.87 -4.33 -20.78
N ALA A 16 -39.69 -4.27 -19.46
CA ALA A 16 -38.67 -3.44 -18.85
C ALA A 16 -37.30 -4.09 -19.05
N PHE A 17 -36.49 -3.52 -19.94
CA PHE A 17 -35.08 -3.84 -20.08
C PHE A 17 -34.31 -3.25 -18.87
N LEU A 18 -34.02 -4.09 -17.89
CA LEU A 18 -33.05 -3.75 -16.84
C LEU A 18 -31.65 -3.73 -17.47
N PHE A 19 -31.15 -2.55 -17.76
CA PHE A 19 -29.74 -2.36 -18.06
C PHE A 19 -28.93 -2.66 -16.79
N PHE A 20 -28.37 -3.87 -16.70
CA PHE A 20 -27.29 -4.19 -15.77
C PHE A 20 -26.04 -3.45 -16.26
N TRP A 21 -25.74 -2.30 -15.71
CA TRP A 21 -24.41 -1.73 -15.80
C TRP A 21 -23.48 -2.63 -14.96
N PRO A 22 -22.43 -3.21 -15.55
CA PRO A 22 -21.41 -3.84 -14.74
C PRO A 22 -20.79 -2.72 -13.90
N VAL A 23 -21.02 -2.76 -12.61
CA VAL A 23 -20.20 -2.01 -11.65
C VAL A 23 -18.82 -2.62 -11.80
N GLY A 24 -17.95 -1.95 -12.56
CA GLY A 24 -16.55 -2.35 -12.68
C GLY A 24 -15.99 -2.38 -11.28
N ALA A 25 -15.66 -3.56 -10.79
CA ALA A 25 -14.86 -3.70 -9.58
C ALA A 25 -13.58 -2.91 -9.85
N THR A 26 -13.36 -1.83 -9.13
CA THR A 26 -12.09 -1.12 -9.11
C THR A 26 -11.09 -2.12 -8.57
N VAL A 27 -10.29 -2.69 -9.47
CA VAL A 27 -9.14 -3.51 -9.10
C VAL A 27 -8.14 -2.53 -8.50
N TRP A 28 -8.02 -2.56 -7.20
CA TRP A 28 -7.01 -1.80 -6.48
C TRP A 28 -5.70 -2.54 -6.65
N ALA A 29 -4.66 -1.84 -6.95
CA ALA A 29 -3.32 -2.37 -7.21
C ALA A 29 -2.30 -1.28 -6.88
N ILE A 30 -1.05 -1.65 -6.75
CA ILE A 30 0.03 -0.67 -6.67
C ILE A 30 0.08 0.10 -7.99
N ASP A 31 -0.46 1.33 -7.99
CA ASP A 31 -0.54 2.16 -9.18
C ASP A 31 0.84 2.68 -9.59
N VAL A 32 1.45 2.01 -10.56
CA VAL A 32 2.73 2.42 -11.15
C VAL A 32 2.57 3.66 -12.04
N ARG A 33 1.41 3.78 -12.71
CA ARG A 33 1.03 4.89 -13.59
C ARG A 33 -0.37 5.37 -13.23
N PRO A 34 -0.52 6.13 -12.15
CA PRO A 34 -1.84 6.57 -11.71
C PRO A 34 -2.49 7.50 -12.72
N THR A 35 -3.82 7.40 -12.82
CA THR A 35 -4.64 8.30 -13.62
C THR A 35 -4.78 9.67 -12.93
N PRO A 36 -5.18 10.74 -13.65
CA PRO A 36 -5.45 12.04 -13.03
C PRO A 36 -6.45 11.98 -11.88
N ASP A 37 -7.50 11.16 -11.99
CA ASP A 37 -8.50 11.00 -10.92
C ASP A 37 -7.92 10.33 -9.68
N GLN A 38 -7.05 9.33 -9.86
CA GLN A 38 -6.33 8.68 -8.76
C GLN A 38 -5.36 9.66 -8.07
N ILE A 39 -4.63 10.45 -8.84
CA ILE A 39 -3.74 11.49 -8.30
C ILE A 39 -4.56 12.47 -7.45
N GLN A 40 -5.68 12.98 -7.97
CA GLN A 40 -6.53 13.90 -7.23
C GLN A 40 -7.08 13.27 -5.95
N ALA A 41 -7.55 12.02 -6.02
CA ALA A 41 -8.02 11.28 -4.85
C ALA A 41 -6.94 11.10 -3.78
N ALA A 42 -5.67 10.89 -4.18
CA ALA A 42 -4.55 10.81 -3.23
C ALA A 42 -4.26 12.16 -2.56
N LEU A 43 -4.31 13.25 -3.32
CA LEU A 43 -4.13 14.61 -2.78
C LEU A 43 -5.25 14.97 -1.79
N ASP A 44 -6.50 14.66 -2.13
CA ASP A 44 -7.66 14.90 -1.26
C ASP A 44 -7.56 14.06 0.02
N ARG A 45 -7.19 12.78 -0.08
CA ARG A 45 -6.91 11.91 1.08
C ARG A 45 -5.85 12.53 2.02
N GLY A 46 -4.83 13.16 1.45
CA GLY A 46 -3.80 13.85 2.22
C GLY A 46 -4.32 15.11 2.93
N LYS A 47 -5.15 15.90 2.27
CA LYS A 47 -5.81 17.08 2.88
C LYS A 47 -6.73 16.66 4.02
N ASP A 48 -7.57 15.65 3.80
CA ASP A 48 -8.47 15.10 4.83
C ASP A 48 -7.69 14.57 6.04
N ALA A 49 -6.54 13.93 5.82
CA ALA A 49 -5.69 13.47 6.90
C ALA A 49 -5.13 14.63 7.74
N ALA A 50 -4.76 15.74 7.10
CA ALA A 50 -4.31 16.95 7.80
C ALA A 50 -5.43 17.58 8.62
N GLU A 51 -6.64 17.73 8.07
CA GLU A 51 -7.82 18.25 8.76
C GLU A 51 -8.19 17.40 9.99
N GLN A 52 -8.11 16.08 9.85
CA GLN A 52 -8.37 15.12 10.92
C GLN A 52 -7.19 14.94 11.86
N ARG A 53 -6.08 15.64 11.64
CA ARG A 53 -4.82 15.50 12.41
C ARG A 53 -4.33 14.05 12.48
N ARG A 54 -4.59 13.26 11.44
CA ARG A 54 -4.03 11.91 11.34
C ARG A 54 -2.53 11.99 11.07
N PRO A 55 -1.71 11.14 11.73
CA PRO A 55 -0.29 11.12 11.46
C PRO A 55 -0.02 10.62 10.02
N PRO A 56 0.98 11.18 9.31
CA PRO A 56 1.27 10.81 7.92
C PRO A 56 1.55 9.32 7.71
N ASP A 57 2.11 8.64 8.71
CA ASP A 57 2.39 7.20 8.64
C ASP A 57 1.12 6.33 8.66
N ALA A 58 -0.04 6.89 9.03
CA ALA A 58 -1.34 6.22 8.89
C ALA A 58 -1.83 6.14 7.43
N LEU A 59 -1.14 6.80 6.50
CA LEU A 59 -1.46 6.78 5.07
C LEU A 59 -0.70 5.70 4.29
N TYR A 60 0.25 5.02 4.93
CA TYR A 60 0.96 3.90 4.34
C TYR A 60 0.18 2.60 4.49
N GLU A 61 0.30 1.74 3.49
CA GLU A 61 -0.23 0.39 3.58
C GLU A 61 0.64 -0.45 4.50
N ARG A 62 0.04 -0.94 5.59
CA ARG A 62 0.72 -1.70 6.64
C ARG A 62 0.58 -3.20 6.41
N PHE A 63 1.61 -3.95 6.82
CA PHE A 63 1.61 -5.40 6.78
C PHE A 63 2.34 -6.00 7.98
N GLY A 64 2.16 -7.31 8.17
CA GLY A 64 2.73 -8.03 9.31
C GLY A 64 1.92 -7.85 10.58
N ALA A 65 2.58 -7.94 11.72
CA ALA A 65 1.92 -7.85 13.02
C ALA A 65 1.47 -6.43 13.35
N THR A 66 0.41 -6.33 14.12
CA THR A 66 -0.14 -5.06 14.63
C THR A 66 0.37 -4.70 16.02
N ASP A 67 1.01 -5.64 16.70
CA ASP A 67 1.62 -5.43 18.01
C ASP A 67 3.07 -4.92 17.91
N GLU A 68 3.65 -4.56 19.06
CA GLU A 68 4.97 -3.94 19.13
C GLU A 68 6.14 -4.94 19.30
N LEU A 69 5.86 -6.25 19.28
CA LEU A 69 6.85 -7.30 19.57
C LEU A 69 7.09 -8.25 18.40
N HIS A 70 6.31 -8.14 17.34
CA HIS A 70 6.45 -9.00 16.17
C HIS A 70 6.79 -8.19 14.91
N PRO A 71 7.44 -8.83 13.92
CA PRO A 71 7.83 -8.17 12.70
C PRO A 71 6.64 -7.56 11.94
N SER A 72 6.82 -6.34 11.48
CA SER A 72 5.81 -5.57 10.74
C SER A 72 6.47 -4.64 9.73
N GLY A 73 5.67 -4.01 8.88
CA GLY A 73 6.18 -3.06 7.92
C GLY A 73 5.10 -2.25 7.24
N PHE A 74 5.53 -1.44 6.29
CA PHE A 74 4.65 -0.68 5.42
C PHE A 74 5.27 -0.44 4.05
N LEU A 75 4.40 -0.20 3.07
CA LEU A 75 4.75 0.14 1.71
C LEU A 75 4.59 1.65 1.50
N VAL A 76 5.56 2.25 0.82
CA VAL A 76 5.50 3.63 0.35
C VAL A 76 5.37 3.60 -1.17
N THR A 77 4.13 3.58 -1.64
CA THR A 77 3.77 3.65 -3.06
C THR A 77 3.75 5.10 -3.55
N LYS A 78 3.61 5.34 -4.85
CA LYS A 78 3.40 6.70 -5.40
C LYS A 78 2.17 7.37 -4.79
N MET A 79 1.06 6.62 -4.68
CA MET A 79 -0.19 7.13 -4.13
C MET A 79 -0.05 7.52 -2.66
N ALA A 80 0.57 6.66 -1.86
CA ALA A 80 0.88 6.98 -0.46
C ALA A 80 1.81 8.21 -0.35
N SER A 81 2.81 8.31 -1.21
CA SER A 81 3.73 9.46 -1.25
C SER A 81 3.02 10.77 -1.58
N LEU A 82 2.08 10.76 -2.54
CA LEU A 82 1.24 11.92 -2.88
C LEU A 82 0.38 12.34 -1.68
N SER A 83 -0.27 11.37 -1.03
CA SER A 83 -1.11 11.65 0.15
C SER A 83 -0.29 12.22 1.31
N VAL A 84 0.87 11.66 1.60
CA VAL A 84 1.77 12.15 2.66
C VAL A 84 2.30 13.55 2.34
N MET A 85 2.71 13.79 1.10
CA MET A 85 3.13 15.12 0.65
C MET A 85 2.00 16.15 0.84
N ALA A 86 0.80 15.84 0.37
CA ALA A 86 -0.37 16.72 0.52
C ALA A 86 -0.69 16.99 2.01
N THR A 87 -0.58 15.96 2.88
CA THR A 87 -0.76 16.13 4.33
C THR A 87 0.25 17.12 4.91
N HIS A 88 1.54 16.94 4.60
CA HIS A 88 2.58 17.84 5.11
C HIS A 88 2.43 19.27 4.62
N MET A 89 1.97 19.47 3.39
CA MET A 89 1.73 20.80 2.83
C MET A 89 0.49 21.45 3.46
N ALA A 90 -0.62 20.71 3.56
CA ALA A 90 -1.85 21.19 4.17
C ALA A 90 -1.66 21.60 5.65
N LEU A 91 -0.87 20.84 6.43
CA LEU A 91 -0.52 21.21 7.81
C LEU A 91 0.25 22.55 7.92
N ARG A 92 0.84 23.02 6.82
CA ARG A 92 1.54 24.32 6.71
C ARG A 92 0.71 25.37 6.00
N GLY A 93 -0.55 25.09 5.65
CA GLY A 93 -1.42 25.98 4.88
C GLY A 93 -1.00 26.13 3.41
N LEU A 94 -0.30 25.15 2.86
CA LEU A 94 0.16 25.11 1.47
C LEU A 94 -0.61 24.06 0.68
N GLU A 95 -0.62 24.22 -0.65
CA GLU A 95 -1.12 23.22 -1.60
C GLU A 95 0.02 22.68 -2.46
N PRO A 96 0.00 21.39 -2.83
CA PRO A 96 0.97 20.80 -3.76
C PRO A 96 0.89 21.51 -5.13
N SER A 97 2.04 21.90 -5.66
CA SER A 97 2.14 22.38 -7.04
C SER A 97 2.21 21.21 -8.04
N GLU A 98 1.99 21.50 -9.33
CA GLU A 98 2.21 20.50 -10.40
C GLU A 98 3.64 19.94 -10.39
N ALA A 99 4.62 20.77 -10.07
CA ALA A 99 6.02 20.33 -9.97
C ALA A 99 6.24 19.34 -8.83
N ASP A 100 5.62 19.56 -7.65
CA ASP A 100 5.70 18.63 -6.52
C ASP A 100 5.07 17.28 -6.87
N VAL A 101 3.89 17.29 -7.51
CA VAL A 101 3.20 16.09 -7.97
C VAL A 101 4.05 15.35 -9.00
N THR A 102 4.58 16.04 -10.00
CA THR A 102 5.44 15.47 -11.04
C THR A 102 6.67 14.80 -10.44
N GLN A 103 7.33 15.44 -9.49
CA GLN A 103 8.49 14.89 -8.80
C GLN A 103 8.19 13.54 -8.12
N VAL A 104 7.03 13.40 -7.49
CA VAL A 104 6.61 12.13 -6.88
C VAL A 104 6.31 11.08 -7.96
N LEU A 105 5.63 11.47 -9.04
CA LEU A 105 5.24 10.55 -10.12
C LEU A 105 6.43 10.05 -10.95
N GLU A 106 7.48 10.83 -11.09
CA GLU A 106 8.74 10.45 -11.75
C GLU A 106 9.54 9.43 -10.95
N GLY A 107 9.25 9.25 -9.65
CA GLY A 107 9.87 8.23 -8.83
C GLY A 107 9.70 6.83 -9.43
N ASN A 108 10.79 6.11 -9.64
CA ASN A 108 10.79 4.79 -10.29
C ASN A 108 10.80 3.63 -9.29
N THR A 109 10.81 3.90 -7.99
CA THR A 109 10.93 2.87 -6.96
C THR A 109 9.81 2.94 -5.95
N MET A 110 9.40 1.78 -5.47
CA MET A 110 8.60 1.59 -4.27
C MET A 110 9.52 1.35 -3.09
N LEU A 111 9.29 2.02 -1.96
CA LEU A 111 10.02 1.78 -0.73
C LEU A 111 9.24 0.82 0.17
N ILE A 112 9.92 -0.19 0.69
CA ILE A 112 9.43 -1.08 1.73
C ILE A 112 10.22 -0.79 3.01
N SER A 113 9.50 -0.52 4.09
CA SER A 113 10.08 -0.34 5.42
C SER A 113 9.59 -1.45 6.33
N THR A 114 10.49 -2.16 6.97
CA THR A 114 10.16 -3.22 7.94
C THR A 114 10.79 -2.93 9.29
N VAL A 115 10.12 -3.41 10.33
CA VAL A 115 10.67 -3.49 11.69
C VAL A 115 10.89 -4.97 11.99
N ILE A 116 12.11 -5.31 12.34
CA ILE A 116 12.54 -6.65 12.72
C ILE A 116 13.09 -6.65 14.13
N PHE A 117 13.20 -7.82 14.75
CA PHE A 117 13.54 -7.99 16.15
C PHE A 117 14.72 -8.94 16.33
N GLY A 118 15.49 -8.72 17.40
CA GLY A 118 16.65 -9.56 17.74
C GLY A 118 17.16 -9.31 19.15
N ASP A 119 18.18 -10.05 19.55
CA ASP A 119 18.70 -10.03 20.93
C ASP A 119 20.06 -9.35 21.08
N ALA A 120 20.63 -8.85 19.99
CA ALA A 120 21.88 -8.09 20.00
C ALA A 120 21.64 -6.66 19.45
N PRO A 121 22.34 -5.64 19.99
CA PRO A 121 22.14 -4.25 19.57
C PRO A 121 22.57 -3.97 18.13
N ASN A 122 23.32 -4.86 17.51
CA ASN A 122 23.84 -4.76 16.14
C ASN A 122 23.27 -5.85 15.20
N PHE A 123 22.18 -6.54 15.59
CA PHE A 123 21.65 -7.68 14.86
C PHE A 123 21.19 -7.35 13.42
N ALA A 124 20.82 -6.08 13.17
CA ALA A 124 20.32 -5.63 11.88
C ALA A 124 21.42 -5.12 10.93
N ILE A 125 22.66 -5.03 11.35
CA ILE A 125 23.78 -4.64 10.48
C ILE A 125 23.87 -5.63 9.33
N ASP A 126 24.08 -5.13 8.10
CA ASP A 126 24.16 -5.89 6.86
C ASP A 126 22.90 -6.74 6.56
N SER A 127 21.75 -6.34 7.10
CA SER A 127 20.47 -6.93 6.72
C SER A 127 20.20 -6.72 5.23
N TYR A 128 19.55 -7.71 4.62
CA TYR A 128 19.15 -7.69 3.24
C TYR A 128 17.66 -8.00 3.11
N MET A 129 17.03 -7.51 2.03
CA MET A 129 15.61 -7.73 1.75
C MET A 129 15.43 -8.17 0.30
N VAL A 130 14.54 -9.12 0.06
CA VAL A 130 14.14 -9.54 -1.29
C VAL A 130 12.63 -9.63 -1.39
N MET A 131 12.10 -9.56 -2.61
CA MET A 131 10.73 -9.96 -2.93
C MET A 131 10.75 -11.20 -3.79
N ASP A 132 9.82 -12.12 -3.55
CA ASP A 132 9.56 -13.30 -4.38
C ASP A 132 8.12 -13.22 -4.91
N GLN A 133 7.97 -13.35 -6.21
CA GLN A 133 6.71 -13.38 -6.92
C GLN A 133 6.60 -14.68 -7.72
N GLY A 134 6.18 -15.74 -7.03
CA GLY A 134 5.98 -17.05 -7.66
C GLY A 134 7.29 -17.69 -8.17
N GLY A 135 8.39 -17.52 -7.44
CA GLY A 135 9.72 -18.01 -7.81
C GLY A 135 10.59 -16.99 -8.56
N LYS A 136 10.02 -15.84 -8.96
CA LYS A 136 10.80 -14.73 -9.50
C LYS A 136 11.33 -13.88 -8.35
N MET A 137 12.63 -13.97 -8.09
CA MET A 137 13.31 -13.15 -7.09
C MET A 137 13.57 -11.74 -7.62
N VAL A 138 13.03 -10.74 -6.94
CA VAL A 138 13.26 -9.32 -7.23
C VAL A 138 14.22 -8.76 -6.20
N LYS A 139 15.34 -8.22 -6.69
CA LYS A 139 16.38 -7.63 -5.84
C LYS A 139 16.12 -6.14 -5.63
N PRO A 140 16.43 -5.60 -4.45
CA PRO A 140 16.30 -4.17 -4.21
C PRO A 140 17.38 -3.38 -4.96
N VAL A 141 17.05 -2.14 -5.33
CA VAL A 141 18.01 -1.15 -5.85
C VAL A 141 18.92 -0.64 -4.73
N THR A 142 18.33 -0.44 -3.55
CA THR A 142 19.06 -0.01 -2.35
C THR A 142 18.50 -0.70 -1.12
N VAL A 143 19.38 -0.97 -0.15
CA VAL A 143 18.98 -1.40 1.19
C VAL A 143 19.64 -0.48 2.22
N ARG A 144 18.89 -0.13 3.26
CA ARG A 144 19.37 0.60 4.44
C ARG A 144 18.88 -0.11 5.68
N PHE A 145 19.65 -0.07 6.72
CA PHE A 145 19.33 -0.69 8.01
C PHE A 145 19.82 0.19 9.16
N ASP A 146 19.22 0.01 10.32
CA ASP A 146 19.71 0.67 11.54
C ASP A 146 21.04 0.04 11.95
N GLY A 147 22.11 0.86 12.02
CA GLY A 147 23.43 0.40 12.47
C GLY A 147 23.46 0.07 13.97
N GLN A 148 22.52 0.64 14.74
CA GLN A 148 22.28 0.32 16.14
C GLN A 148 20.79 0.19 16.38
N ALA A 149 20.37 -0.97 16.84
CA ALA A 149 18.98 -1.28 17.13
C ALA A 149 18.51 -0.58 18.43
N ASN A 150 17.25 -0.19 18.45
CA ASN A 150 16.59 0.37 19.62
C ASN A 150 16.11 -0.75 20.55
N ARG A 151 15.95 -0.46 21.83
CA ARG A 151 15.30 -1.39 22.76
C ARG A 151 13.86 -1.66 22.30
N SER A 152 13.46 -2.92 22.36
CA SER A 152 12.06 -3.32 22.12
C SER A 152 11.18 -3.02 23.34
N ALA A 153 9.88 -3.19 23.23
CA ALA A 153 8.95 -3.09 24.34
C ALA A 153 9.13 -4.24 25.36
N ALA A 154 9.77 -5.36 24.96
CA ALA A 154 10.03 -6.49 25.85
C ALA A 154 11.30 -6.33 26.70
N TRP A 155 12.14 -5.31 26.45
CA TRP A 155 13.39 -5.15 27.20
C TRP A 155 13.18 -5.26 28.73
N PRO A 156 14.03 -6.03 29.47
CA PRO A 156 15.26 -6.73 29.06
C PRO A 156 15.03 -8.16 28.52
N GLU A 157 13.78 -8.62 28.41
CA GLU A 157 13.42 -9.92 27.88
C GLU A 157 13.51 -9.98 26.34
N SER A 158 13.56 -11.18 25.78
CA SER A 158 13.57 -11.40 24.32
C SER A 158 12.17 -11.15 23.71
N PRO A 159 12.12 -10.51 22.52
CA PRO A 159 13.23 -9.94 21.77
C PRO A 159 13.67 -8.58 22.35
N ARG A 160 14.94 -8.44 22.68
CA ARG A 160 15.46 -7.26 23.39
C ARG A 160 15.56 -6.00 22.54
N PHE A 161 15.73 -6.15 21.24
CA PHE A 161 15.98 -5.02 20.34
C PHE A 161 15.05 -5.07 19.13
N LYS A 162 14.78 -3.88 18.58
CA LYS A 162 14.08 -3.69 17.30
C LYS A 162 14.87 -2.77 16.39
N ALA A 163 14.87 -3.05 15.09
CA ALA A 163 15.56 -2.27 14.08
C ALA A 163 14.72 -2.12 12.80
N LYS A 164 14.97 -1.06 12.06
CA LYS A 164 14.37 -0.85 10.75
C LYS A 164 15.30 -1.36 9.65
N VAL A 165 14.69 -2.00 8.66
CA VAL A 165 15.33 -2.31 7.38
C VAL A 165 14.45 -1.71 6.28
N LEU A 166 15.06 -0.89 5.43
CA LEU A 166 14.40 -0.23 4.31
C LEU A 166 15.00 -0.73 3.01
N ALA A 167 14.16 -1.05 2.04
CA ALA A 167 14.60 -1.45 0.71
C ALA A 167 13.77 -0.77 -0.36
N SER A 168 14.44 -0.28 -1.42
CA SER A 168 13.77 0.30 -2.58
C SER A 168 13.79 -0.69 -3.74
N PHE A 169 12.64 -0.91 -4.36
CA PHE A 169 12.47 -1.82 -5.50
C PHE A 169 11.99 -1.04 -6.70
N ASN A 170 12.60 -1.29 -7.85
CA ASN A 170 12.21 -0.64 -9.09
C ASN A 170 10.85 -1.19 -9.56
N TYR A 171 9.91 -0.32 -9.89
CA TYR A 171 8.59 -0.68 -10.41
C TYR A 171 8.64 -1.53 -11.69
N ALA A 172 9.72 -1.41 -12.49
CA ALA A 172 9.88 -2.20 -13.70
C ALA A 172 10.27 -3.67 -13.44
N ASP A 173 10.71 -4.02 -12.22
CA ASP A 173 11.27 -5.32 -11.91
C ASP A 173 10.25 -6.30 -11.33
N PHE A 174 9.10 -5.82 -10.88
CA PHE A 174 8.05 -6.63 -10.25
C PHE A 174 6.66 -6.41 -10.88
N ASP A 175 5.76 -7.36 -10.65
CA ASP A 175 4.35 -7.26 -11.05
C ASP A 175 3.54 -6.60 -9.92
N PRO A 176 2.91 -5.42 -10.17
CA PRO A 176 2.12 -4.69 -9.18
C PRO A 176 0.79 -5.37 -8.81
N LEU A 177 0.44 -6.48 -9.45
CA LEU A 177 -0.78 -7.25 -9.18
C LEU A 177 -0.50 -8.59 -8.50
N ALA A 178 0.76 -9.01 -8.42
CA ALA A 178 1.11 -10.35 -7.99
C ALA A 178 1.03 -10.52 -6.46
N LYS A 179 0.73 -11.75 -6.06
CA LYS A 179 1.01 -12.19 -4.69
C LYS A 179 2.52 -12.19 -4.48
N THR A 180 2.96 -11.48 -3.44
CA THR A 180 4.38 -11.19 -3.19
C THR A 180 4.76 -11.64 -1.79
N THR A 181 5.89 -12.33 -1.69
CA THR A 181 6.53 -12.65 -0.42
C THR A 181 7.73 -11.73 -0.24
N ILE A 182 7.77 -10.97 0.84
CA ILE A 182 8.90 -10.12 1.24
C ILE A 182 9.65 -10.85 2.34
N THR A 183 10.94 -11.06 2.15
CA THR A 183 11.80 -11.70 3.16
C THR A 183 12.96 -10.78 3.51
N VAL A 184 13.12 -10.55 4.81
CA VAL A 184 14.25 -9.79 5.39
C VAL A 184 15.19 -10.78 6.06
N PHE A 185 16.45 -10.70 5.70
CA PHE A 185 17.55 -11.55 6.22
C PHE A 185 18.47 -10.68 7.07
N PRO A 186 18.38 -10.70 8.40
CA PRO A 186 19.41 -10.12 9.26
C PRO A 186 20.71 -10.89 9.11
N ALA A 187 21.87 -10.20 9.09
CA ALA A 187 23.16 -10.90 9.01
C ALA A 187 23.47 -11.75 10.26
N ALA A 188 22.87 -11.43 11.39
CA ALA A 188 22.96 -12.24 12.61
C ALA A 188 22.23 -13.59 12.55
N GLY A 189 21.55 -13.88 11.43
CA GLY A 189 20.76 -15.08 11.19
C GLY A 189 19.27 -14.90 11.47
N GLY A 190 18.49 -15.91 11.05
CA GLY A 190 17.04 -15.86 11.04
C GLY A 190 16.48 -15.16 9.81
N GLU A 191 15.17 -15.09 9.73
CA GLU A 191 14.45 -14.36 8.68
C GLU A 191 13.12 -13.84 9.20
N ALA A 192 12.65 -12.73 8.62
CA ALA A 192 11.30 -12.24 8.79
C ALA A 192 10.60 -12.22 7.44
N THR A 193 9.51 -12.99 7.32
CA THR A 193 8.79 -13.19 6.05
C THR A 193 7.37 -12.65 6.14
N PHE A 194 6.95 -11.94 5.09
CA PHE A 194 5.63 -11.34 4.96
C PHE A 194 5.04 -11.71 3.60
N THR A 195 3.78 -12.11 3.58
CA THR A 195 3.06 -12.39 2.33
C THR A 195 1.97 -11.35 2.13
N LEU A 196 2.00 -10.68 0.98
CA LEU A 196 1.05 -9.63 0.59
C LEU A 196 0.43 -9.98 -0.76
N ASN A 197 -0.79 -9.52 -0.98
CA ASN A 197 -1.38 -9.49 -2.30
C ASN A 197 -1.35 -8.06 -2.82
N PHE A 198 -0.46 -7.76 -3.77
CA PHE A 198 -0.30 -6.40 -4.28
C PHE A 198 -1.54 -5.89 -5.01
N SER A 199 -2.39 -6.79 -5.53
CA SER A 199 -3.68 -6.40 -6.14
C SER A 199 -4.70 -5.83 -5.14
N GLU A 200 -4.50 -6.00 -3.82
CA GLU A 200 -5.40 -5.53 -2.77
C GLU A 200 -4.87 -4.27 -2.05
N ILE A 201 -3.72 -3.75 -2.47
CA ILE A 201 -3.08 -2.56 -1.87
C ILE A 201 -3.62 -1.28 -2.50
N HIS A 202 -3.93 -0.28 -1.68
CA HIS A 202 -4.63 0.96 -2.05
C HIS A 202 -3.74 2.21 -1.95
#